data_51c6f0e53ef9039e16e8d278cd9570ef
#
_entry.id   51c6f0e53ef9039e16e8d278cd9570ef
#
_cell.length_a   1.000
_cell.length_b   1.000
_cell.length_c   1.000
_cell.angle_alpha   90.00
_cell.angle_beta   90.00
_cell.angle_gamma   90.00
#
_symmetry.space_group_name_H-M   'P 1'
#
loop_
_entity.id
_entity.type
_entity.pdbx_description
1 polymer ?
#
loop_
_entity_poly.entity_id
_entity_poly.type
_entity_poly.pdbx_seq_one_letter_code
_entity_poly.pdbx_strand_id
1 'polypeptide(L)'
;MASLSLQHITKRYPNGFEAVKDFNLEIADKEFIIFVGPSGCGKSTTLRMIAGLEEISDGTLKIDDKVVNDVEPKDRDIAMVFQNYALYPHMTVYDNMAFGLKLRKVPKDQIDKQVKEAAKILDLEKLLDRKPKALSGGQRQRVAMGRAMVRDPKVFLMDEPLSNLDAKLRVQMRTEISKLHERLGATIIYVTHDQTEAMTLGTRIVVMKDGVVQQVDTPQNLYNAPGNLFVAGFIGSPQMNFLDAKVKVNGNDVTLTVGKYNMKLPASKAKAVIDGGYDGKTVVMGIRPENVHDSQMFIETSKDSVVECKINVYELLGAEVYLYFDCEGFPMTARVDPRTTARSGDTVKFALDMEKVHLFDKETEITITN
;
A
#
# COMPACT_ATOMS: atom_id res chain seq x y z
N MET A 1 -0.92 -18.23 -16.84
CA MET A 1 -0.75 -17.80 -15.47
C MET A 1 -2.01 -18.20 -14.70
N ALA A 2 -2.24 -17.77 -13.48
CA ALA A 2 -3.35 -18.30 -12.70
C ALA A 2 -4.13 -17.20 -11.98
N SER A 3 -5.44 -17.41 -11.82
CA SER A 3 -6.27 -16.67 -10.88
C SER A 3 -6.19 -17.29 -9.49
N LEU A 4 -6.51 -16.51 -8.44
CA LEU A 4 -6.64 -17.02 -7.09
C LEU A 4 -7.98 -16.59 -6.49
N SER A 5 -8.58 -17.48 -5.70
CA SER A 5 -9.78 -17.20 -4.91
C SER A 5 -9.52 -17.57 -3.46
N LEU A 6 -9.60 -16.58 -2.58
CA LEU A 6 -9.51 -16.70 -1.14
C LEU A 6 -10.91 -16.47 -0.57
N GLN A 7 -11.53 -17.51 0.00
CA GLN A 7 -12.89 -17.48 0.48
C GLN A 7 -12.92 -17.79 1.96
N HIS A 8 -13.31 -16.83 2.80
CA HIS A 8 -13.42 -16.92 4.25
C HIS A 8 -12.16 -17.41 4.95
N ILE A 9 -10.98 -17.07 4.40
CA ILE A 9 -9.69 -17.52 4.93
C ILE A 9 -9.47 -16.98 6.34
N THR A 10 -9.26 -17.89 7.27
CA THR A 10 -8.98 -17.58 8.67
C THR A 10 -7.73 -18.32 9.14
N LYS A 11 -6.87 -17.61 9.90
CA LYS A 11 -5.75 -18.22 10.62
C LYS A 11 -5.89 -18.01 12.11
N ARG A 12 -6.05 -19.10 12.84
CA ARG A 12 -6.07 -19.15 14.31
C ARG A 12 -4.89 -19.99 14.79
N TYR A 13 -4.07 -19.41 15.66
CA TYR A 13 -2.96 -20.12 16.30
C TYR A 13 -3.45 -20.90 17.56
N PRO A 14 -2.67 -21.91 18.03
CA PRO A 14 -3.07 -22.72 19.21
C PRO A 14 -3.31 -21.92 20.51
N ASN A 15 -2.70 -20.75 20.62
CA ASN A 15 -2.90 -19.82 21.77
C ASN A 15 -4.20 -19.00 21.67
N GLY A 16 -5.05 -19.26 20.65
CA GLY A 16 -6.30 -18.54 20.42
C GLY A 16 -6.17 -17.23 19.64
N PHE A 17 -4.96 -16.80 19.31
CA PHE A 17 -4.75 -15.57 18.53
C PHE A 17 -5.18 -15.77 17.06
N GLU A 18 -6.10 -14.93 16.59
CA GLU A 18 -6.54 -14.89 15.18
C GLU A 18 -5.71 -13.86 14.41
N ALA A 19 -4.75 -14.33 13.62
CA ALA A 19 -3.86 -13.50 12.83
C ALA A 19 -4.51 -13.02 11.51
N VAL A 20 -5.46 -13.78 10.98
CA VAL A 20 -6.25 -13.45 9.78
C VAL A 20 -7.69 -13.85 10.04
N LYS A 21 -8.63 -12.95 9.75
CA LYS A 21 -10.05 -13.08 10.10
C LYS A 21 -10.89 -12.87 8.85
N ASP A 22 -11.59 -13.92 8.42
CA ASP A 22 -12.55 -13.88 7.32
C ASP A 22 -12.03 -13.13 6.06
N PHE A 23 -10.81 -13.48 5.62
CA PHE A 23 -10.19 -12.84 4.48
C PHE A 23 -10.81 -13.33 3.17
N ASN A 24 -11.40 -12.42 2.41
CA ASN A 24 -12.05 -12.68 1.14
C ASN A 24 -11.39 -11.85 0.03
N LEU A 25 -10.93 -12.51 -1.05
CA LEU A 25 -10.29 -11.84 -2.18
C LEU A 25 -10.32 -12.70 -3.43
N GLU A 26 -10.78 -12.13 -4.53
CA GLU A 26 -10.62 -12.68 -5.87
C GLU A 26 -9.50 -11.95 -6.59
N ILE A 27 -8.52 -12.69 -7.11
CA ILE A 27 -7.37 -12.19 -7.84
C ILE A 27 -7.45 -12.72 -9.27
N ALA A 28 -7.51 -11.80 -10.23
CA ALA A 28 -7.55 -12.14 -11.64
C ALA A 28 -6.18 -12.63 -12.15
N ASP A 29 -6.19 -13.37 -13.25
CA ASP A 29 -4.95 -13.72 -13.96
C ASP A 29 -4.17 -12.46 -14.36
N LYS A 30 -2.86 -12.49 -14.20
CA LYS A 30 -1.91 -11.39 -14.49
C LYS A 30 -2.08 -10.14 -13.64
N GLU A 31 -2.80 -10.23 -12.54
CA GLU A 31 -2.98 -9.11 -11.62
C GLU A 31 -1.76 -8.94 -10.70
N PHE A 32 -1.43 -7.69 -10.36
CA PHE A 32 -0.41 -7.37 -9.36
C PHE A 32 -1.09 -6.86 -8.09
N ILE A 33 -1.31 -7.75 -7.14
CA ILE A 33 -1.96 -7.46 -5.86
C ILE A 33 -0.91 -7.12 -4.81
N ILE A 34 -1.15 -6.06 -4.04
CA ILE A 34 -0.29 -5.69 -2.92
C ILE A 34 -1.06 -5.79 -1.61
N PHE A 35 -0.49 -6.48 -0.62
CA PHE A 35 -0.97 -6.45 0.75
C PHE A 35 -0.18 -5.40 1.54
N VAL A 36 -0.86 -4.40 2.10
CA VAL A 36 -0.27 -3.33 2.88
C VAL A 36 -1.00 -3.15 4.20
N GLY A 37 -0.30 -2.66 5.21
CA GLY A 37 -0.87 -2.43 6.55
C GLY A 37 0.22 -2.39 7.62
N PRO A 38 -0.13 -2.07 8.87
CA PRO A 38 0.80 -2.04 9.99
C PRO A 38 1.50 -3.38 10.22
N SER A 39 2.60 -3.36 10.97
CA SER A 39 3.28 -4.60 11.40
C SER A 39 2.33 -5.48 12.21
N GLY A 40 2.34 -6.79 11.93
CA GLY A 40 1.50 -7.76 12.63
C GLY A 40 0.05 -7.85 12.18
N CYS A 41 -0.40 -7.11 11.15
CA CYS A 41 -1.79 -7.15 10.67
C CYS A 41 -2.16 -8.39 9.82
N GLY A 42 -1.29 -9.38 9.68
CA GLY A 42 -1.62 -10.65 9.00
C GLY A 42 -1.11 -10.80 7.56
N LYS A 43 -0.46 -9.80 6.94
CA LYS A 43 0.00 -9.83 5.53
C LYS A 43 0.88 -11.03 5.20
N SER A 44 2.02 -11.18 5.88
CA SER A 44 2.95 -12.29 5.65
C SER A 44 2.34 -13.64 6.03
N THR A 45 1.43 -13.68 7.03
CA THR A 45 0.69 -14.89 7.37
C THR A 45 -0.22 -15.30 6.22
N THR A 46 -0.97 -14.37 5.63
CA THR A 46 -1.82 -14.63 4.46
C THR A 46 -0.98 -15.09 3.27
N LEU A 47 0.15 -14.42 3.00
CA LEU A 47 1.07 -14.82 1.93
C LEU A 47 1.60 -16.24 2.14
N ARG A 48 1.98 -16.60 3.37
CA ARG A 48 2.46 -17.95 3.72
C ARG A 48 1.38 -19.01 3.62
N MET A 49 0.13 -18.70 3.95
CA MET A 49 -1.01 -19.59 3.72
C MET A 49 -1.21 -19.86 2.22
N ILE A 50 -1.11 -18.85 1.36
CA ILE A 50 -1.13 -19.02 -0.09
C ILE A 50 0.03 -19.90 -0.56
N ALA A 51 1.21 -19.71 0.03
CA ALA A 51 2.40 -20.53 -0.26
C ALA A 51 2.31 -21.99 0.23
N GLY A 52 1.38 -22.30 1.13
CA GLY A 52 1.32 -23.60 1.84
C GLY A 52 2.39 -23.77 2.91
N LEU A 53 3.01 -22.67 3.34
CA LEU A 53 4.01 -22.64 4.41
C LEU A 53 3.36 -22.40 5.79
N GLU A 54 2.09 -22.08 5.80
CA GLU A 54 1.25 -21.90 6.97
C GLU A 54 -0.11 -22.56 6.70
N GLU A 55 -0.63 -23.31 7.66
CA GLU A 55 -1.94 -23.97 7.54
C GLU A 55 -3.08 -22.96 7.59
N ILE A 56 -4.08 -23.14 6.77
CA ILE A 56 -5.36 -22.43 6.81
C ILE A 56 -6.23 -23.08 7.89
N SER A 57 -6.70 -22.30 8.86
CA SER A 57 -7.55 -22.83 9.95
C SER A 57 -8.99 -22.99 9.51
N ASP A 58 -9.49 -22.10 8.63
CA ASP A 58 -10.84 -22.16 8.05
C ASP A 58 -10.86 -21.43 6.71
N GLY A 59 -11.86 -21.75 5.87
CA GLY A 59 -12.02 -21.17 4.53
C GLY A 59 -11.42 -22.02 3.42
N THR A 60 -11.49 -21.50 2.19
CA THR A 60 -11.07 -22.23 0.99
C THR A 60 -10.15 -21.36 0.14
N LEU A 61 -8.96 -21.89 -0.18
CA LEU A 61 -8.03 -21.30 -1.12
C LEU A 61 -8.03 -22.09 -2.44
N LYS A 62 -8.24 -21.38 -3.54
CA LYS A 62 -8.11 -21.95 -4.89
C LYS A 62 -7.02 -21.26 -5.68
N ILE A 63 -6.30 -22.02 -6.49
CA ILE A 63 -5.44 -21.54 -7.58
C ILE A 63 -6.05 -22.08 -8.87
N ASP A 64 -6.49 -21.22 -9.76
CA ASP A 64 -7.44 -21.53 -10.81
C ASP A 64 -8.68 -22.24 -10.22
N ASP A 65 -9.12 -23.35 -10.78
CA ASP A 65 -10.27 -24.12 -10.28
C ASP A 65 -9.89 -25.13 -9.18
N LYS A 66 -8.60 -25.23 -8.82
CA LYS A 66 -8.11 -26.26 -7.88
C LYS A 66 -8.07 -25.73 -6.46
N VAL A 67 -8.77 -26.38 -5.52
CA VAL A 67 -8.58 -26.18 -4.08
C VAL A 67 -7.19 -26.68 -3.68
N VAL A 68 -6.45 -25.82 -2.95
CA VAL A 68 -5.04 -26.09 -2.61
C VAL A 68 -4.76 -26.06 -1.10
N ASN A 69 -5.78 -26.05 -0.26
CA ASN A 69 -5.60 -26.03 1.20
C ASN A 69 -4.60 -27.08 1.69
N ASP A 70 -4.78 -28.34 1.25
CA ASP A 70 -3.96 -29.50 1.66
C ASP A 70 -2.85 -29.86 0.65
N VAL A 71 -2.63 -29.01 -0.36
CA VAL A 71 -1.57 -29.22 -1.36
C VAL A 71 -0.24 -28.70 -0.81
N GLU A 72 0.80 -29.55 -0.85
CA GLU A 72 2.13 -29.14 -0.40
C GLU A 72 2.69 -27.97 -1.23
N PRO A 73 3.54 -27.10 -0.65
CA PRO A 73 4.12 -25.93 -1.33
C PRO A 73 4.78 -26.23 -2.67
N LYS A 74 5.46 -27.37 -2.78
CA LYS A 74 6.17 -27.79 -4.01
C LYS A 74 5.24 -28.07 -5.20
N ASP A 75 3.96 -28.42 -4.90
CA ASP A 75 2.95 -28.86 -5.87
C ASP A 75 1.88 -27.78 -6.17
N ARG A 76 2.01 -26.58 -5.56
CA ARG A 76 1.12 -25.42 -5.80
C ARG A 76 1.46 -24.61 -7.05
N ASP A 77 2.56 -24.91 -7.71
CA ASP A 77 3.08 -24.20 -8.89
C ASP A 77 3.29 -22.70 -8.66
N ILE A 78 3.80 -22.36 -7.50
CA ILE A 78 4.11 -21.01 -7.05
C ILE A 78 5.62 -20.83 -6.83
N ALA A 79 6.10 -19.59 -6.87
CA ALA A 79 7.44 -19.25 -6.43
C ALA A 79 7.40 -18.12 -5.41
N MET A 80 8.23 -18.23 -4.37
CA MET A 80 8.29 -17.23 -3.29
C MET A 80 9.66 -16.58 -3.20
N VAL A 81 9.67 -15.26 -3.11
CA VAL A 81 10.84 -14.43 -2.77
C VAL A 81 10.68 -13.97 -1.33
N PHE A 82 11.63 -14.34 -0.48
CA PHE A 82 11.62 -14.01 0.95
C PHE A 82 12.34 -12.68 1.22
N GLN A 83 11.99 -12.03 2.31
CA GLN A 83 12.58 -10.78 2.78
C GLN A 83 14.13 -10.82 2.90
N ASN A 84 14.68 -11.95 3.32
CA ASN A 84 16.14 -12.16 3.46
C ASN A 84 16.76 -12.80 2.20
N TYR A 85 16.01 -12.86 1.07
CA TYR A 85 16.38 -13.48 -0.20
C TYR A 85 16.60 -14.99 -0.13
N ALA A 86 16.92 -15.56 1.02
CA ALA A 86 17.16 -16.98 1.28
C ALA A 86 18.07 -17.66 0.23
N LEU A 87 19.14 -16.97 -0.20
CA LEU A 87 20.12 -17.52 -1.14
C LEU A 87 21.02 -18.54 -0.44
N TYR A 88 21.40 -19.60 -1.17
CA TYR A 88 22.36 -20.59 -0.69
C TYR A 88 23.77 -19.98 -0.78
N PRO A 89 24.44 -19.70 0.37
CA PRO A 89 25.68 -18.89 0.38
C PRO A 89 26.89 -19.60 -0.23
N HIS A 90 26.87 -20.92 -0.27
CA HIS A 90 27.94 -21.78 -0.83
C HIS A 90 27.82 -21.97 -2.35
N MET A 91 26.65 -21.72 -2.92
CA MET A 91 26.35 -21.86 -4.36
C MET A 91 26.68 -20.57 -5.12
N THR A 92 26.99 -20.69 -6.41
CA THR A 92 27.09 -19.57 -7.33
C THR A 92 25.73 -18.95 -7.63
N VAL A 93 25.69 -17.81 -8.31
CA VAL A 93 24.44 -17.22 -8.83
C VAL A 93 23.75 -18.22 -9.75
N TYR A 94 24.48 -18.81 -10.69
CA TYR A 94 23.97 -19.85 -11.59
C TYR A 94 23.35 -21.01 -10.80
N ASP A 95 24.07 -21.55 -9.82
CA ASP A 95 23.59 -22.69 -9.04
C ASP A 95 22.38 -22.36 -8.17
N ASN A 96 22.33 -21.14 -7.61
CA ASN A 96 21.14 -20.65 -6.89
C ASN A 96 19.91 -20.64 -7.79
N MET A 97 20.05 -20.11 -9.01
CA MET A 97 18.96 -20.07 -9.98
C MET A 97 18.57 -21.46 -10.47
N ALA A 98 19.55 -22.31 -10.79
CA ALA A 98 19.34 -23.65 -11.32
C ALA A 98 18.80 -24.67 -10.29
N PHE A 99 18.90 -24.38 -8.99
CA PHE A 99 18.68 -25.36 -7.92
C PHE A 99 17.32 -26.06 -8.01
N GLY A 100 16.24 -25.30 -8.15
CA GLY A 100 14.88 -25.84 -8.23
C GLY A 100 14.66 -26.74 -9.46
N LEU A 101 15.29 -26.40 -10.58
CA LEU A 101 15.22 -27.19 -11.81
C LEU A 101 16.02 -28.48 -11.70
N LYS A 102 17.20 -28.43 -11.05
CA LYS A 102 18.02 -29.63 -10.75
C LYS A 102 17.25 -30.63 -9.87
N LEU A 103 16.53 -30.14 -8.84
CA LEU A 103 15.70 -31.01 -7.99
C LEU A 103 14.56 -31.68 -8.76
N ARG A 104 13.98 -30.97 -9.74
CA ARG A 104 12.95 -31.51 -10.65
C ARG A 104 13.51 -32.40 -11.76
N LYS A 105 14.84 -32.66 -11.77
CA LYS A 105 15.55 -33.47 -12.77
C LYS A 105 15.36 -32.96 -14.21
N VAL A 106 15.22 -31.64 -14.39
CA VAL A 106 15.17 -31.02 -15.72
C VAL A 106 16.49 -31.26 -16.47
N PRO A 107 16.50 -31.56 -17.79
CA PRO A 107 17.70 -31.70 -18.57
C PRO A 107 18.65 -30.51 -18.48
N LYS A 108 19.97 -30.78 -18.46
CA LYS A 108 21.01 -29.76 -18.22
C LYS A 108 21.00 -28.64 -19.26
N ASP A 109 20.75 -28.95 -20.51
CA ASP A 109 20.63 -27.99 -21.62
C ASP A 109 19.45 -27.04 -21.45
N GLN A 110 18.33 -27.56 -20.98
CA GLN A 110 17.15 -26.75 -20.67
C GLN A 110 17.40 -25.85 -19.45
N ILE A 111 18.06 -26.37 -18.39
CA ILE A 111 18.45 -25.57 -17.22
C ILE A 111 19.33 -24.40 -17.66
N ASP A 112 20.36 -24.68 -18.47
CA ASP A 112 21.31 -23.65 -18.94
C ASP A 112 20.61 -22.57 -19.76
N LYS A 113 19.69 -22.99 -20.64
CA LYS A 113 18.86 -22.04 -21.41
C LYS A 113 18.02 -21.14 -20.51
N GLN A 114 17.23 -21.73 -19.60
CA GLN A 114 16.32 -20.98 -18.71
C GLN A 114 17.09 -20.04 -17.76
N VAL A 115 18.22 -20.49 -17.20
CA VAL A 115 19.06 -19.66 -16.32
C VAL A 115 19.65 -18.49 -17.08
N LYS A 116 20.17 -18.71 -18.31
CA LYS A 116 20.73 -17.61 -19.13
C LYS A 116 19.66 -16.61 -19.56
N GLU A 117 18.48 -17.07 -19.94
CA GLU A 117 17.35 -16.21 -20.28
C GLU A 117 16.94 -15.33 -19.09
N ALA A 118 16.76 -15.93 -17.90
CA ALA A 118 16.45 -15.19 -16.69
C ALA A 118 17.59 -14.23 -16.27
N ALA A 119 18.85 -14.67 -16.40
CA ALA A 119 20.00 -13.81 -16.10
C ALA A 119 20.09 -12.60 -17.03
N LYS A 120 19.76 -12.76 -18.31
CA LYS A 120 19.69 -11.65 -19.27
C LYS A 120 18.59 -10.66 -18.92
N ILE A 121 17.41 -11.15 -18.52
CA ILE A 121 16.28 -10.31 -18.08
C ILE A 121 16.67 -9.47 -16.87
N LEU A 122 17.43 -10.05 -15.94
CA LEU A 122 17.77 -9.44 -14.65
C LEU A 122 19.16 -8.78 -14.62
N ASP A 123 19.84 -8.68 -15.77
CA ASP A 123 21.21 -8.13 -15.86
C ASP A 123 22.19 -8.83 -14.89
N LEU A 124 22.18 -10.16 -14.89
CA LEU A 124 23.02 -11.03 -14.05
C LEU A 124 24.04 -11.84 -14.83
N GLU A 125 24.08 -11.73 -16.16
CA GLU A 125 24.93 -12.58 -17.05
C GLU A 125 26.39 -12.59 -16.60
N LYS A 126 26.95 -11.42 -16.27
CA LYS A 126 28.36 -11.25 -15.83
C LYS A 126 28.61 -11.69 -14.38
N LEU A 127 27.57 -12.10 -13.67
CA LEU A 127 27.63 -12.44 -12.25
C LEU A 127 27.37 -13.92 -11.97
N LEU A 128 27.07 -14.73 -12.99
CA LEU A 128 26.63 -16.13 -12.86
C LEU A 128 27.61 -16.99 -12.05
N ASP A 129 28.91 -16.74 -12.14
CA ASP A 129 29.96 -17.50 -11.45
C ASP A 129 30.26 -16.96 -10.03
N ARG A 130 29.66 -15.81 -9.65
CA ARG A 130 29.89 -15.23 -8.33
C ARG A 130 29.04 -15.92 -7.25
N LYS A 131 29.53 -15.84 -6.00
CA LYS A 131 28.77 -16.28 -4.82
C LYS A 131 28.04 -15.09 -4.16
N PRO A 132 26.95 -15.32 -3.40
CA PRO A 132 26.14 -14.28 -2.78
C PRO A 132 26.93 -13.24 -1.96
N LYS A 133 28.02 -13.65 -1.28
CA LYS A 133 28.90 -12.75 -0.51
C LYS A 133 29.60 -11.66 -1.35
N ALA A 134 29.76 -11.90 -2.64
CA ALA A 134 30.41 -10.97 -3.58
C ALA A 134 29.41 -10.08 -4.32
N LEU A 135 28.15 -10.05 -3.89
CA LEU A 135 27.06 -9.31 -4.52
C LEU A 135 26.56 -8.16 -3.63
N SER A 136 26.11 -7.07 -4.27
CA SER A 136 25.35 -6.01 -3.59
C SER A 136 23.97 -6.50 -3.15
N GLY A 137 23.27 -5.73 -2.30
CA GLY A 137 21.90 -6.04 -1.87
C GLY A 137 20.94 -6.26 -3.06
N GLY A 138 20.90 -5.33 -4.00
CA GLY A 138 20.05 -5.45 -5.19
C GLY A 138 20.45 -6.57 -6.13
N GLN A 139 21.75 -6.90 -6.22
CA GLN A 139 22.18 -8.07 -6.98
C GLN A 139 21.69 -9.36 -6.33
N ARG A 140 21.77 -9.49 -5.00
CA ARG A 140 21.22 -10.65 -4.28
C ARG A 140 19.72 -10.79 -4.48
N GLN A 141 19.00 -9.66 -4.45
CA GLN A 141 17.57 -9.67 -4.72
C GLN A 141 17.25 -10.14 -6.13
N ARG A 142 17.93 -9.59 -7.15
CA ARG A 142 17.77 -10.05 -8.55
C ARG A 142 18.05 -11.53 -8.71
N VAL A 143 19.04 -12.07 -8.00
CA VAL A 143 19.29 -13.53 -7.97
C VAL A 143 18.13 -14.31 -7.37
N ALA A 144 17.53 -13.82 -6.27
CA ALA A 144 16.34 -14.44 -5.66
C ALA A 144 15.13 -14.41 -6.61
N MET A 145 14.94 -13.31 -7.33
CA MET A 145 13.91 -13.20 -8.37
C MET A 145 14.21 -14.17 -9.53
N GLY A 146 15.46 -14.25 -9.99
CA GLY A 146 15.88 -15.20 -11.04
C GLY A 146 15.63 -16.64 -10.66
N ARG A 147 15.92 -17.01 -9.39
CA ARG A 147 15.62 -18.35 -8.86
C ARG A 147 14.11 -18.66 -8.88
N ALA A 148 13.27 -17.66 -8.66
CA ALA A 148 11.83 -17.80 -8.78
C ALA A 148 11.39 -17.93 -10.24
N MET A 149 11.91 -17.07 -11.12
CA MET A 149 11.55 -17.00 -12.56
C MET A 149 11.85 -18.26 -13.35
N VAL A 150 13.03 -18.86 -13.15
CA VAL A 150 13.45 -20.05 -13.92
C VAL A 150 12.51 -21.23 -13.77
N ARG A 151 11.64 -21.23 -12.75
CA ARG A 151 10.64 -22.27 -12.53
C ARG A 151 9.39 -22.09 -13.36
N ASP A 152 9.22 -20.90 -14.01
CA ASP A 152 8.03 -20.49 -14.74
C ASP A 152 6.74 -20.71 -13.93
N PRO A 153 6.65 -20.13 -12.70
CA PRO A 153 5.54 -20.40 -11.81
C PRO A 153 4.28 -19.68 -12.28
N LYS A 154 3.11 -20.23 -11.95
CA LYS A 154 1.82 -19.59 -12.22
C LYS A 154 1.61 -18.32 -11.41
N VAL A 155 2.13 -18.26 -10.16
CA VAL A 155 1.98 -17.15 -9.23
C VAL A 155 3.32 -16.84 -8.56
N PHE A 156 3.67 -15.56 -8.49
CA PHE A 156 4.79 -15.06 -7.72
C PHE A 156 4.32 -14.50 -6.37
N LEU A 157 4.94 -14.92 -5.30
CA LEU A 157 4.73 -14.42 -3.95
C LEU A 157 5.99 -13.68 -3.49
N MET A 158 5.85 -12.44 -3.02
CA MET A 158 6.98 -11.61 -2.60
C MET A 158 6.72 -11.06 -1.20
N ASP A 159 7.50 -11.51 -0.21
CA ASP A 159 7.40 -11.10 1.20
C ASP A 159 8.44 -10.01 1.49
N GLU A 160 8.03 -8.75 1.49
CA GLU A 160 8.84 -7.55 1.73
C GLU A 160 10.21 -7.55 0.99
N PRO A 161 10.25 -7.79 -0.33
CA PRO A 161 11.51 -8.05 -1.02
C PRO A 161 12.46 -6.84 -1.08
N LEU A 162 11.96 -5.61 -0.86
CA LEU A 162 12.75 -4.37 -0.94
C LEU A 162 13.15 -3.80 0.42
N SER A 163 12.67 -4.35 1.54
CA SER A 163 12.83 -3.79 2.89
C SER A 163 14.31 -3.63 3.31
N ASN A 164 15.19 -4.50 2.85
CA ASN A 164 16.61 -4.52 3.19
C ASN A 164 17.51 -3.70 2.23
N LEU A 165 16.92 -2.87 1.38
CA LEU A 165 17.64 -2.04 0.41
C LEU A 165 17.69 -0.57 0.85
N ASP A 166 18.77 0.12 0.47
CA ASP A 166 18.84 1.57 0.58
C ASP A 166 17.84 2.27 -0.35
N ALA A 167 17.53 3.56 -0.07
CA ALA A 167 16.49 4.30 -0.77
C ALA A 167 16.71 4.37 -2.30
N LYS A 168 17.96 4.62 -2.76
CA LYS A 168 18.29 4.71 -4.18
C LYS A 168 18.07 3.38 -4.89
N LEU A 169 18.54 2.30 -4.28
CA LEU A 169 18.42 0.96 -4.83
C LEU A 169 16.96 0.49 -4.83
N ARG A 170 16.17 0.86 -3.80
CA ARG A 170 14.74 0.56 -3.71
C ARG A 170 13.97 1.17 -4.89
N VAL A 171 14.24 2.44 -5.25
CA VAL A 171 13.63 3.09 -6.43
C VAL A 171 13.95 2.32 -7.72
N GLN A 172 15.23 1.95 -7.92
CA GLN A 172 15.65 1.18 -9.11
C GLN A 172 14.93 -0.18 -9.16
N MET A 173 14.88 -0.89 -8.04
CA MET A 173 14.27 -2.22 -7.99
C MET A 173 12.76 -2.19 -8.16
N ARG A 174 12.06 -1.17 -7.71
CA ARG A 174 10.63 -0.98 -8.03
C ARG A 174 10.41 -0.92 -9.54
N THR A 175 11.20 -0.09 -10.23
CA THR A 175 11.12 0.02 -11.70
C THR A 175 11.40 -1.33 -12.38
N GLU A 176 12.37 -2.09 -11.90
CA GLU A 176 12.68 -3.43 -12.46
C GLU A 176 11.56 -4.45 -12.20
N ILE A 177 10.93 -4.42 -11.03
CA ILE A 177 9.78 -5.29 -10.71
C ILE A 177 8.58 -4.95 -11.60
N SER A 178 8.28 -3.66 -11.81
CA SER A 178 7.21 -3.23 -12.71
C SER A 178 7.44 -3.72 -14.14
N LYS A 179 8.65 -3.50 -14.70
CA LYS A 179 9.02 -4.00 -16.03
C LYS A 179 8.95 -5.53 -16.12
N LEU A 180 9.33 -6.20 -15.03
CA LEU A 180 9.27 -7.66 -14.98
C LEU A 180 7.83 -8.16 -15.04
N HIS A 181 6.92 -7.55 -14.28
CA HIS A 181 5.50 -7.87 -14.32
C HIS A 181 4.92 -7.69 -15.73
N GLU A 182 5.17 -6.56 -16.38
CA GLU A 182 4.74 -6.30 -17.76
C GLU A 182 5.26 -7.35 -18.74
N ARG A 183 6.55 -7.74 -18.60
CA ARG A 183 7.18 -8.70 -19.50
C ARG A 183 6.69 -10.13 -19.31
N LEU A 184 6.50 -10.56 -18.06
CA LEU A 184 6.09 -11.92 -17.73
C LEU A 184 4.57 -12.09 -17.86
N GLY A 185 3.78 -11.03 -17.66
CA GLY A 185 2.33 -11.11 -17.53
C GLY A 185 1.92 -12.09 -16.43
N ALA A 186 2.66 -12.12 -15.32
CA ALA A 186 2.47 -13.08 -14.23
C ALA A 186 1.55 -12.52 -13.17
N THR A 187 0.80 -13.38 -12.49
CA THR A 187 0.07 -13.01 -11.27
C THR A 187 1.05 -12.85 -10.12
N ILE A 188 1.07 -11.68 -9.49
CA ILE A 188 1.99 -11.34 -8.39
C ILE A 188 1.20 -10.97 -7.15
N ILE A 189 1.57 -11.55 -6.01
CA ILE A 189 1.12 -11.11 -4.69
C ILE A 189 2.34 -10.61 -3.92
N TYR A 190 2.30 -9.35 -3.53
CA TYR A 190 3.42 -8.63 -2.95
C TYR A 190 3.04 -8.08 -1.58
N VAL A 191 3.82 -8.36 -0.57
CA VAL A 191 3.67 -7.81 0.78
C VAL A 191 4.65 -6.68 0.98
N THR A 192 4.18 -5.55 1.50
CA THR A 192 5.03 -4.44 1.92
C THR A 192 4.41 -3.66 3.07
N HIS A 193 5.23 -2.91 3.80
CA HIS A 193 4.81 -1.86 4.71
C HIS A 193 5.06 -0.45 4.12
N ASP A 194 5.67 -0.35 2.94
CA ASP A 194 5.98 0.91 2.26
C ASP A 194 4.82 1.29 1.33
N GLN A 195 4.18 2.42 1.65
CA GLN A 195 3.05 2.92 0.87
C GLN A 195 3.45 3.32 -0.55
N THR A 196 4.68 3.83 -0.74
CA THR A 196 5.17 4.23 -2.07
C THR A 196 5.30 3.00 -2.98
N GLU A 197 5.76 1.87 -2.43
CA GLU A 197 5.77 0.59 -3.17
C GLU A 197 4.36 0.19 -3.56
N ALA A 198 3.42 0.23 -2.59
CA ALA A 198 2.04 -0.15 -2.83
C ALA A 198 1.38 0.71 -3.91
N MET A 199 1.52 2.03 -3.82
CA MET A 199 0.91 2.98 -4.76
C MET A 199 1.52 2.94 -6.16
N THR A 200 2.77 2.47 -6.32
CA THR A 200 3.49 2.50 -7.61
C THR A 200 3.50 1.17 -8.35
N LEU A 201 3.40 0.04 -7.66
CA LEU A 201 3.52 -1.29 -8.26
C LEU A 201 2.18 -1.99 -8.46
N GLY A 202 1.23 -1.80 -7.53
CA GLY A 202 0.00 -2.57 -7.50
C GLY A 202 -1.02 -2.14 -8.56
N THR A 203 -1.67 -3.09 -9.17
CA THR A 203 -2.92 -2.85 -9.93
C THR A 203 -4.09 -2.67 -8.96
N ARG A 204 -4.11 -3.46 -7.87
CA ARG A 204 -4.96 -3.27 -6.70
C ARG A 204 -4.16 -3.45 -5.42
N ILE A 205 -4.63 -2.81 -4.36
CA ILE A 205 -4.04 -2.87 -3.02
C ILE A 205 -5.09 -3.38 -2.05
N VAL A 206 -4.68 -4.30 -1.19
CA VAL A 206 -5.46 -4.79 -0.04
C VAL A 206 -4.90 -4.11 1.21
N VAL A 207 -5.66 -3.22 1.80
CA VAL A 207 -5.30 -2.56 3.06
C VAL A 207 -5.80 -3.43 4.22
N MET A 208 -4.89 -3.82 5.10
CA MET A 208 -5.19 -4.72 6.23
C MET A 208 -4.91 -4.04 7.57
N LYS A 209 -5.78 -4.31 8.56
CA LYS A 209 -5.62 -3.91 9.96
C LYS A 209 -6.11 -5.04 10.87
N ASP A 210 -5.32 -5.45 11.85
CA ASP A 210 -5.70 -6.42 12.91
C ASP A 210 -6.30 -7.73 12.38
N GLY A 211 -5.76 -8.23 11.28
CA GLY A 211 -6.20 -9.47 10.62
C GLY A 211 -7.40 -9.30 9.69
N VAL A 212 -7.95 -8.10 9.55
CA VAL A 212 -9.14 -7.79 8.74
C VAL A 212 -8.77 -6.95 7.53
N VAL A 213 -9.39 -7.24 6.39
CA VAL A 213 -9.34 -6.40 5.19
C VAL A 213 -10.18 -5.15 5.42
N GLN A 214 -9.57 -3.98 5.29
CA GLN A 214 -10.24 -2.69 5.45
C GLN A 214 -10.82 -2.17 4.14
N GLN A 215 -10.06 -2.31 3.06
CA GLN A 215 -10.49 -1.94 1.70
C GLN A 215 -9.61 -2.65 0.68
N VAL A 216 -10.20 -3.00 -0.45
CA VAL A 216 -9.50 -3.50 -1.64
C VAL A 216 -9.88 -2.63 -2.82
N ASP A 217 -8.91 -1.93 -3.40
CA ASP A 217 -9.18 -1.06 -4.54
C ASP A 217 -7.89 -0.73 -5.32
N THR A 218 -8.04 0.03 -6.42
CA THR A 218 -6.90 0.63 -7.12
C THR A 218 -6.19 1.65 -6.23
N PRO A 219 -4.89 1.91 -6.44
CA PRO A 219 -4.16 2.94 -5.70
C PRO A 219 -4.87 4.30 -5.69
N GLN A 220 -5.38 4.72 -6.86
CA GLN A 220 -6.06 5.99 -7.03
C GLN A 220 -7.36 6.08 -6.19
N ASN A 221 -8.16 5.01 -6.16
CA ASN A 221 -9.40 4.98 -5.40
C ASN A 221 -9.15 4.95 -3.90
N LEU A 222 -8.16 4.18 -3.42
CA LEU A 222 -7.78 4.17 -2.00
C LEU A 222 -7.36 5.57 -1.51
N TYR A 223 -6.70 6.34 -2.38
CA TYR A 223 -6.28 7.70 -2.06
C TYR A 223 -7.44 8.70 -2.11
N ASN A 224 -8.29 8.64 -3.14
CA ASN A 224 -9.35 9.63 -3.40
C ASN A 224 -10.67 9.30 -2.71
N ALA A 225 -10.94 8.01 -2.47
CA ALA A 225 -12.20 7.52 -1.92
C ALA A 225 -11.96 6.44 -0.84
N PRO A 226 -11.27 6.80 0.27
CA PRO A 226 -11.06 5.86 1.38
C PRO A 226 -12.40 5.47 1.99
N GLY A 227 -12.59 4.16 2.25
CA GLY A 227 -13.84 3.62 2.78
C GLY A 227 -14.03 3.85 4.29
N ASN A 228 -12.95 4.17 5.01
CA ASN A 228 -13.01 4.45 6.44
C ASN A 228 -11.83 5.34 6.88
N LEU A 229 -11.92 5.80 8.12
CA LEU A 229 -10.94 6.70 8.75
C LEU A 229 -9.53 6.08 8.78
N PHE A 230 -9.43 4.76 9.03
CA PHE A 230 -8.15 4.07 9.05
C PHE A 230 -7.47 4.11 7.67
N VAL A 231 -8.17 3.77 6.59
CA VAL A 231 -7.61 3.80 5.23
C VAL A 231 -7.20 5.21 4.85
N ALA A 232 -8.03 6.22 5.18
CA ALA A 232 -7.74 7.63 4.92
C ALA A 232 -6.45 8.11 5.59
N GLY A 233 -6.24 7.73 6.85
CA GLY A 233 -5.03 8.09 7.60
C GLY A 233 -3.81 7.23 7.25
N PHE A 234 -4.05 5.97 6.85
CA PHE A 234 -2.96 5.06 6.49
C PHE A 234 -2.41 5.34 5.09
N ILE A 235 -3.24 5.70 4.12
CA ILE A 235 -2.84 5.95 2.73
C ILE A 235 -2.52 7.43 2.52
N GLY A 236 -1.27 7.71 2.20
CA GLY A 236 -0.74 9.07 1.94
C GLY A 236 0.44 9.43 2.83
N SER A 237 1.38 10.21 2.28
CA SER A 237 2.55 10.74 2.99
C SER A 237 2.77 12.20 2.57
N PRO A 238 2.58 13.17 3.47
CA PRO A 238 2.11 13.02 4.86
C PRO A 238 0.70 12.46 4.98
N GLN A 239 0.34 12.02 6.19
CA GLN A 239 -1.01 11.50 6.46
C GLN A 239 -2.08 12.60 6.31
N MET A 240 -3.33 12.19 6.09
CA MET A 240 -4.49 13.09 6.08
C MET A 240 -4.64 13.80 7.44
N ASN A 241 -4.94 15.09 7.42
CA ASN A 241 -5.31 15.83 8.62
C ASN A 241 -6.74 15.46 9.03
N PHE A 242 -6.98 15.30 10.33
CA PHE A 242 -8.30 15.00 10.88
C PHE A 242 -8.71 16.04 11.91
N LEU A 243 -9.93 16.57 11.77
CA LEU A 243 -10.51 17.55 12.67
C LEU A 243 -11.94 17.14 13.04
N ASP A 244 -12.32 17.30 14.31
CA ASP A 244 -13.71 17.16 14.71
C ASP A 244 -14.51 18.37 14.21
N ALA A 245 -15.55 18.14 13.44
CA ALA A 245 -16.41 19.17 12.91
C ALA A 245 -17.86 18.95 13.34
N LYS A 246 -18.49 19.97 13.92
CA LYS A 246 -19.91 19.94 14.24
C LYS A 246 -20.73 20.30 12.99
N VAL A 247 -21.65 19.43 12.64
CA VAL A 247 -22.51 19.59 11.46
C VAL A 247 -23.71 20.44 11.81
N LYS A 248 -24.05 21.41 10.95
CA LYS A 248 -25.30 22.19 11.00
C LYS A 248 -25.94 22.15 9.61
N VAL A 249 -27.15 21.64 9.53
CA VAL A 249 -27.96 21.60 8.31
C VAL A 249 -28.96 22.76 8.32
N ASN A 250 -29.06 23.47 7.20
CA ASN A 250 -30.05 24.54 6.99
C ASN A 250 -30.63 24.40 5.57
N GLY A 251 -31.76 23.72 5.47
CA GLY A 251 -32.31 23.33 4.16
C GLY A 251 -31.36 22.41 3.40
N ASN A 252 -30.86 22.84 2.25
CA ASN A 252 -29.89 22.11 1.44
C ASN A 252 -28.43 22.49 1.73
N ASP A 253 -28.21 23.49 2.54
CA ASP A 253 -26.86 23.93 2.93
C ASP A 253 -26.37 23.21 4.19
N VAL A 254 -25.12 22.76 4.14
CA VAL A 254 -24.44 22.15 5.29
C VAL A 254 -23.23 23.01 5.66
N THR A 255 -23.11 23.31 6.94
CA THR A 255 -21.97 24.02 7.51
C THR A 255 -21.23 23.09 8.48
N LEU A 256 -19.91 23.02 8.36
CA LEU A 256 -19.01 22.34 9.29
C LEU A 256 -18.36 23.39 10.20
N THR A 257 -18.52 23.23 11.51
CA THR A 257 -17.92 24.14 12.52
C THR A 257 -16.75 23.42 13.20
N VAL A 258 -15.55 24.00 13.08
CA VAL A 258 -14.33 23.57 13.78
C VAL A 258 -13.86 24.76 14.64
N GLY A 259 -13.99 24.64 15.97
CA GLY A 259 -13.72 25.74 16.88
C GLY A 259 -14.53 27.01 16.51
N LYS A 260 -13.82 28.07 16.16
CA LYS A 260 -14.43 29.37 15.74
C LYS A 260 -14.74 29.46 14.22
N TYR A 261 -14.28 28.50 13.44
CA TYR A 261 -14.40 28.53 11.98
C TYR A 261 -15.66 27.80 11.51
N ASN A 262 -16.43 28.44 10.64
CA ASN A 262 -17.60 27.87 9.98
C ASN A 262 -17.32 27.75 8.50
N MET A 263 -17.35 26.53 7.98
CA MET A 263 -16.98 26.20 6.61
C MET A 263 -18.18 25.63 5.88
N LYS A 264 -18.52 26.18 4.72
CA LYS A 264 -19.62 25.66 3.91
C LYS A 264 -19.19 24.41 3.18
N LEU A 265 -19.95 23.32 3.33
CA LEU A 265 -19.74 22.10 2.60
C LEU A 265 -20.30 22.22 1.18
N PRO A 266 -19.58 21.79 0.12
CA PRO A 266 -20.10 21.79 -1.25
C PRO A 266 -21.38 20.97 -1.39
N ALA A 267 -22.28 21.40 -2.29
CA ALA A 267 -23.57 20.75 -2.50
C ALA A 267 -23.43 19.27 -2.94
N SER A 268 -22.36 18.95 -3.66
CA SER A 268 -21.98 17.57 -4.05
C SER A 268 -21.86 16.61 -2.87
N LYS A 269 -21.37 17.13 -1.72
CA LYS A 269 -21.13 16.36 -0.49
C LYS A 269 -22.25 16.54 0.54
N ALA A 270 -22.95 17.66 0.51
CA ALA A 270 -24.00 18.00 1.47
C ALA A 270 -25.13 16.99 1.51
N LYS A 271 -25.50 16.44 0.34
CA LYS A 271 -26.57 15.44 0.23
C LYS A 271 -26.35 14.21 1.12
N ALA A 272 -25.17 13.62 1.11
CA ALA A 272 -24.86 12.45 1.92
C ALA A 272 -24.97 12.72 3.43
N VAL A 273 -24.60 13.94 3.84
CA VAL A 273 -24.69 14.41 5.24
C VAL A 273 -26.14 14.60 5.67
N ILE A 274 -26.97 15.17 4.79
CA ILE A 274 -28.41 15.41 5.05
C ILE A 274 -29.15 14.07 5.11
N ASP A 275 -28.98 13.23 4.10
CA ASP A 275 -29.64 11.92 3.99
C ASP A 275 -29.24 10.97 5.14
N GLY A 276 -28.01 11.08 5.63
CA GLY A 276 -27.48 10.34 6.78
C GLY A 276 -27.94 10.85 8.15
N GLY A 277 -28.66 11.99 8.21
CA GLY A 277 -29.17 12.56 9.47
C GLY A 277 -28.08 13.01 10.43
N TYR A 278 -27.07 13.71 9.92
CA TYR A 278 -25.93 14.20 10.70
C TYR A 278 -26.12 15.58 11.31
N ASP A 279 -27.29 16.23 11.15
CA ASP A 279 -27.55 17.54 11.75
C ASP A 279 -27.34 17.51 13.27
N GLY A 280 -26.59 18.50 13.77
CA GLY A 280 -26.21 18.61 15.18
C GLY A 280 -25.15 17.62 15.68
N LYS A 281 -24.76 16.62 14.89
CA LYS A 281 -23.73 15.64 15.25
C LYS A 281 -22.33 16.18 15.01
N THR A 282 -21.35 15.56 15.64
CA THR A 282 -19.93 15.75 15.35
C THR A 282 -19.45 14.63 14.43
N VAL A 283 -18.79 15.01 13.34
CA VAL A 283 -18.15 14.11 12.38
C VAL A 283 -16.64 14.35 12.37
N VAL A 284 -15.86 13.43 11.82
CA VAL A 284 -14.44 13.65 11.56
C VAL A 284 -14.29 14.18 10.13
N MET A 285 -13.78 15.40 10.00
CA MET A 285 -13.41 16.00 8.73
C MET A 285 -11.96 15.66 8.41
N GLY A 286 -11.71 14.99 7.29
CA GLY A 286 -10.38 14.68 6.76
C GLY A 286 -10.02 15.61 5.62
N ILE A 287 -8.82 16.16 5.62
CA ILE A 287 -8.26 16.92 4.51
C ILE A 287 -6.79 16.58 4.30
N ARG A 288 -6.39 16.33 3.06
CA ARG A 288 -5.01 16.01 2.75
C ARG A 288 -4.11 17.23 2.81
N PRO A 289 -2.82 17.09 3.21
CA PRO A 289 -1.88 18.21 3.33
C PRO A 289 -1.74 19.08 2.08
N GLU A 290 -1.82 18.48 0.88
CA GLU A 290 -1.75 19.19 -0.39
C GLU A 290 -3.01 20.00 -0.76
N ASN A 291 -4.11 19.79 -0.03
CA ASN A 291 -5.38 20.51 -0.19
C ASN A 291 -5.55 21.63 0.86
N VAL A 292 -4.47 21.93 1.59
CA VAL A 292 -4.36 23.04 2.53
C VAL A 292 -3.41 24.07 1.93
N HIS A 293 -3.96 25.18 1.45
CA HIS A 293 -3.23 26.14 0.60
C HIS A 293 -2.92 27.45 1.34
N ASP A 294 -1.68 27.91 1.25
CA ASP A 294 -1.21 29.21 1.75
C ASP A 294 -1.18 30.31 0.67
N SER A 295 -1.53 29.97 -0.58
CA SER A 295 -1.47 30.90 -1.69
C SER A 295 -2.59 31.91 -1.66
N GLN A 296 -2.28 33.17 -1.96
CA GLN A 296 -3.23 34.30 -1.95
C GLN A 296 -4.44 34.04 -2.87
N MET A 297 -4.20 33.40 -4.03
CA MET A 297 -5.27 33.07 -4.98
C MET A 297 -6.34 32.16 -4.37
N PHE A 298 -5.91 31.09 -3.66
CA PHE A 298 -6.85 30.19 -2.98
C PHE A 298 -7.56 30.87 -1.81
N ILE A 299 -6.85 31.70 -1.02
CA ILE A 299 -7.43 32.44 0.09
C ILE A 299 -8.53 33.40 -0.39
N GLU A 300 -8.33 34.05 -1.53
CA GLU A 300 -9.32 34.98 -2.09
C GLU A 300 -10.55 34.29 -2.69
N THR A 301 -10.38 33.12 -3.27
CA THR A 301 -11.44 32.32 -3.90
C THR A 301 -12.23 31.46 -2.91
N SER A 302 -11.64 31.08 -1.80
CA SER A 302 -12.21 30.14 -0.81
C SER A 302 -12.49 30.81 0.54
N LYS A 303 -13.01 32.02 0.55
CA LYS A 303 -13.19 32.86 1.76
C LYS A 303 -13.95 32.18 2.90
N ASP A 304 -14.85 31.25 2.57
CA ASP A 304 -15.70 30.55 3.56
C ASP A 304 -14.96 29.33 4.20
N SER A 305 -13.71 29.08 3.83
CA SER A 305 -12.92 27.96 4.36
C SER A 305 -11.49 28.37 4.75
N VAL A 306 -11.31 29.65 5.09
CA VAL A 306 -10.00 30.16 5.52
C VAL A 306 -9.86 30.04 7.04
N VAL A 307 -8.73 29.44 7.45
CA VAL A 307 -8.31 29.39 8.85
C VAL A 307 -7.01 30.17 9.03
N GLU A 308 -6.79 30.73 10.19
CA GLU A 308 -5.57 31.49 10.52
C GLU A 308 -4.88 30.80 11.69
N CYS A 309 -3.65 30.29 11.43
CA CYS A 309 -2.92 29.45 12.36
C CYS A 309 -1.47 29.89 12.48
N LYS A 310 -0.87 29.65 13.66
CA LYS A 310 0.55 29.88 13.90
C LYS A 310 1.36 28.63 13.51
N ILE A 311 2.39 28.83 12.68
CA ILE A 311 3.28 27.76 12.26
C ILE A 311 4.22 27.37 13.42
N ASN A 312 4.20 26.09 13.77
CA ASN A 312 5.06 25.51 14.80
C ASN A 312 6.41 25.10 14.19
N VAL A 313 6.38 24.37 13.06
CA VAL A 313 7.57 23.85 12.38
C VAL A 313 7.49 24.11 10.88
N TYR A 314 8.62 24.48 10.28
CA TYR A 314 8.84 24.62 8.85
C TYR A 314 9.87 23.57 8.43
N GLU A 315 9.54 22.73 7.46
CA GLU A 315 10.41 21.67 6.95
C GLU A 315 10.55 21.77 5.42
N LEU A 316 11.75 22.09 4.94
CA LEU A 316 12.06 22.19 3.51
C LEU A 316 12.60 20.83 3.01
N LEU A 317 11.87 20.20 2.11
CA LEU A 317 12.24 18.92 1.48
C LEU A 317 12.74 19.08 0.03
N GLY A 318 13.22 20.26 -0.32
CA GLY A 318 13.71 20.59 -1.65
C GLY A 318 12.62 21.02 -2.61
N ALA A 319 11.84 20.09 -3.14
CA ALA A 319 10.77 20.38 -4.10
C ALA A 319 9.45 20.81 -3.44
N GLU A 320 9.31 20.67 -2.13
CA GLU A 320 8.10 20.95 -1.36
C GLU A 320 8.46 21.36 0.06
N VAL A 321 7.52 22.04 0.73
CA VAL A 321 7.63 22.45 2.13
C VAL A 321 6.47 21.89 2.91
N TYR A 322 6.75 21.35 4.11
CA TYR A 322 5.73 20.99 5.06
C TYR A 322 5.67 22.05 6.17
N LEU A 323 4.47 22.58 6.40
CA LEU A 323 4.17 23.51 7.47
C LEU A 323 3.32 22.78 8.50
N TYR A 324 3.84 22.63 9.71
CA TYR A 324 3.15 22.01 10.83
C TYR A 324 2.58 23.09 11.75
N PHE A 325 1.30 23.01 12.06
CA PHE A 325 0.60 23.99 12.89
C PHE A 325 -0.55 23.33 13.67
N ASP A 326 -1.12 24.07 14.59
CA ASP A 326 -2.32 23.67 15.34
C ASP A 326 -3.50 24.53 14.88
N CYS A 327 -4.61 23.89 14.58
CA CYS A 327 -5.86 24.55 14.24
C CYS A 327 -6.95 24.15 15.25
N GLU A 328 -7.29 25.05 16.16
CA GLU A 328 -8.33 24.84 17.19
C GLU A 328 -8.10 23.56 18.03
N GLY A 329 -6.85 23.23 18.35
CA GLY A 329 -6.46 22.06 19.12
C GLY A 329 -6.20 20.80 18.29
N PHE A 330 -6.31 20.87 16.97
CA PHE A 330 -6.01 19.76 16.06
C PHE A 330 -4.68 19.98 15.35
N PRO A 331 -3.72 19.03 15.43
CA PRO A 331 -2.48 19.12 14.69
C PRO A 331 -2.74 18.98 13.19
N MET A 332 -2.20 19.89 12.41
CA MET A 332 -2.34 19.92 10.96
C MET A 332 -0.98 20.06 10.27
N THR A 333 -0.93 19.52 9.07
CA THR A 333 0.19 19.68 8.13
C THR A 333 -0.35 20.25 6.82
N ALA A 334 0.30 21.31 6.30
CA ALA A 334 0.10 21.75 4.93
C ALA A 334 1.33 21.41 4.10
N ARG A 335 1.11 20.91 2.89
CA ARG A 335 2.16 20.69 1.88
C ARG A 335 2.06 21.80 0.85
N VAL A 336 3.05 22.69 0.86
CA VAL A 336 3.04 23.93 0.07
C VAL A 336 4.24 24.05 -0.86
N ASP A 337 4.17 25.00 -1.79
CA ASP A 337 5.26 25.30 -2.74
C ASP A 337 6.51 25.81 -1.98
N PRO A 338 7.75 25.44 -2.38
CA PRO A 338 8.97 25.93 -1.76
C PRO A 338 9.15 27.46 -1.79
N ARG A 339 8.42 28.15 -2.66
CA ARG A 339 8.41 29.63 -2.74
C ARG A 339 7.60 30.29 -1.62
N THR A 340 6.97 29.51 -0.74
CA THR A 340 6.27 30.07 0.41
C THR A 340 7.16 30.99 1.25
N THR A 341 6.64 32.13 1.66
CA THR A 341 7.32 33.06 2.57
C THR A 341 7.10 32.71 4.05
N ALA A 342 6.21 31.78 4.33
CA ALA A 342 5.88 31.35 5.68
C ALA A 342 7.09 30.73 6.41
N ARG A 343 7.27 31.06 7.69
CA ARG A 343 8.33 30.53 8.55
C ARG A 343 7.77 30.13 9.90
N SER A 344 8.53 29.32 10.64
CA SER A 344 8.19 28.97 12.01
C SER A 344 7.99 30.22 12.88
N GLY A 345 6.87 30.26 13.61
CA GLY A 345 6.44 31.39 14.43
C GLY A 345 5.52 32.38 13.73
N ASP A 346 5.43 32.37 12.40
CA ASP A 346 4.52 33.24 11.65
C ASP A 346 3.05 32.82 11.85
N THR A 347 2.15 33.78 11.82
CA THR A 347 0.70 33.53 11.74
C THR A 347 0.29 33.63 10.27
N VAL A 348 -0.21 32.54 9.72
CA VAL A 348 -0.51 32.39 8.30
C VAL A 348 -1.96 32.00 8.09
N LYS A 349 -2.57 32.51 7.03
CA LYS A 349 -3.89 32.09 6.56
C LYS A 349 -3.76 30.90 5.62
N PHE A 350 -4.58 29.88 5.86
CA PHE A 350 -4.71 28.73 5.00
C PHE A 350 -6.13 28.62 4.47
N ALA A 351 -6.28 28.39 3.17
CA ALA A 351 -7.55 28.02 2.56
C ALA A 351 -7.65 26.49 2.48
N LEU A 352 -8.73 25.94 3.01
CA LEU A 352 -9.04 24.51 2.92
C LEU A 352 -9.87 24.27 1.66
N ASP A 353 -9.41 23.36 0.79
CA ASP A 353 -10.17 22.96 -0.41
C ASP A 353 -11.35 22.06 0.00
N MET A 354 -12.53 22.64 0.18
CA MET A 354 -13.72 21.93 0.62
C MET A 354 -14.27 20.92 -0.38
N GLU A 355 -13.90 21.00 -1.67
CA GLU A 355 -14.23 19.98 -2.66
C GLU A 355 -13.41 18.68 -2.45
N LYS A 356 -12.31 18.77 -1.71
CA LYS A 356 -11.39 17.65 -1.41
C LYS A 356 -11.47 17.16 0.03
N VAL A 357 -12.41 17.66 0.84
CA VAL A 357 -12.60 17.13 2.18
C VAL A 357 -13.30 15.78 2.15
N HIS A 358 -12.99 14.96 3.13
CA HIS A 358 -13.65 13.69 3.40
C HIS A 358 -14.36 13.79 4.73
N LEU A 359 -15.53 13.18 4.86
CA LEU A 359 -16.23 13.13 6.14
C LEU A 359 -16.43 11.70 6.58
N PHE A 360 -16.13 11.44 7.85
CA PHE A 360 -16.28 10.13 8.47
C PHE A 360 -17.21 10.21 9.67
N ASP A 361 -18.01 9.19 9.84
CA ASP A 361 -18.80 9.02 11.04
C ASP A 361 -17.87 8.81 12.24
N LYS A 362 -18.08 9.56 13.31
CA LYS A 362 -17.16 9.56 14.46
C LYS A 362 -17.20 8.27 15.27
N GLU A 363 -18.31 7.54 15.26
CA GLU A 363 -18.50 6.31 16.06
C GLU A 363 -18.10 5.07 15.26
N THR A 364 -18.52 5.00 14.00
CA THR A 364 -18.27 3.81 13.14
C THR A 364 -16.98 3.92 12.35
N GLU A 365 -16.39 5.12 12.26
CA GLU A 365 -15.23 5.45 11.42
C GLU A 365 -15.47 5.26 9.90
N ILE A 366 -16.70 4.96 9.49
CA ILE A 366 -17.06 4.75 8.09
C ILE A 366 -17.19 6.08 7.37
N THR A 367 -16.81 6.13 6.10
CA THR A 367 -16.92 7.31 5.25
C THR A 367 -18.38 7.68 5.01
N ILE A 368 -18.71 8.95 5.26
CA ILE A 368 -20.00 9.57 4.94
C ILE A 368 -19.97 10.07 3.49
N THR A 369 -18.91 10.78 3.13
CA THR A 369 -18.68 11.31 1.77
C THR A 369 -17.19 11.54 1.54
N ASN A 370 -16.76 11.34 0.29
CA ASN A 370 -15.40 11.58 -0.18
C ASN A 370 -15.33 12.80 -1.08
#